data_12f817662250cc667507b39d735fb7e0
#
_entry.id   12f817662250cc667507b39d735fb7e0
#
_cell.length_a   1.000
_cell.length_b   1.000
_cell.length_c   1.000
_cell.angle_alpha   90.00
_cell.angle_beta   90.00
_cell.angle_gamma   90.00
#
_symmetry.space_group_name_H-M   'P 1'
#
loop_
_entity.id
_entity.type
_entity.pdbx_description
1 polymer ?
#
loop_
_entity_poly.entity_id
_entity_poly.type
_entity_poly.pdbx_seq_one_letter_code
_entity_poly.pdbx_strand_id
1 'polypeptide(L)'
;MDIVKVSIMGICGMMLGFILKETRPEFAALVTMMTGFLILGLAAGKVSYLFETMNRLRESFPIDSSYLTVLVKIIGITYIGQFSSAICKDAGYQMIGTQIDLFCKLSVMVLSMPVLLAILDTISEFMICLLYTSPSPRDRQKS
;
A
#
# COMPACT_ATOMS: atom_id res chain seq x y z
N MET A 1 14.51 -1.70 15.16
CA MET A 1 14.51 -0.70 16.25
C MET A 1 13.94 0.64 15.84
N ASP A 2 13.87 0.91 14.54
CA ASP A 2 13.28 2.18 14.04
C ASP A 2 11.79 2.31 14.36
N ILE A 3 11.06 1.19 14.44
CA ILE A 3 9.64 1.17 14.80
C ILE A 3 9.41 1.71 16.20
N VAL A 4 10.28 1.35 17.14
CA VAL A 4 10.19 1.83 18.54
C VAL A 4 10.41 3.33 18.60
N LYS A 5 11.40 3.85 17.88
CA LYS A 5 11.68 5.30 17.82
C LYS A 5 10.49 6.07 17.22
N VAL A 6 9.93 5.58 16.12
CA VAL A 6 8.78 6.18 15.47
C VAL A 6 7.54 6.13 16.38
N SER A 7 7.33 5.02 17.06
CA SER A 7 6.23 4.87 18.01
C SER A 7 6.33 5.85 19.18
N ILE A 8 7.52 5.99 19.77
CA ILE A 8 7.76 6.94 20.84
C ILE A 8 7.53 8.37 20.35
N MET A 9 8.03 8.71 19.15
CA MET A 9 7.83 10.02 18.55
C MET A 9 6.33 10.30 18.33
N GLY A 10 5.58 9.31 17.83
CA GLY A 10 4.14 9.42 17.63
C GLY A 10 3.38 9.63 18.93
N ILE A 11 3.71 8.87 19.98
CA ILE A 11 3.09 9.01 21.30
C ILE A 11 3.40 10.38 21.90
N CYS A 12 4.66 10.84 21.82
CA CYS A 12 5.04 12.17 22.30
C CYS A 12 4.28 13.27 21.53
N GLY A 13 4.19 13.16 20.22
CA GLY A 13 3.43 14.11 19.40
C GLY A 13 1.93 14.13 19.76
N MET A 14 1.36 12.95 20.01
CA MET A 14 -0.04 12.83 20.45
C MET A 14 -0.26 13.47 21.82
N MET A 15 0.64 13.22 22.78
CA MET A 15 0.56 13.79 24.11
C MET A 15 0.66 15.33 24.09
N LEU A 16 1.58 15.86 23.27
CA LEU A 16 1.72 17.30 23.07
C LEU A 16 0.46 17.88 22.44
N GLY A 17 -0.09 17.21 21.42
CA GLY A 17 -1.33 17.61 20.78
C GLY A 17 -2.49 17.62 21.76
N PHE A 18 -2.57 16.62 22.63
CA PHE A 18 -3.62 16.52 23.66
C PHE A 18 -3.53 17.68 24.67
N ILE A 19 -2.33 18.00 25.15
CA ILE A 19 -2.10 19.10 26.09
C ILE A 19 -2.46 20.44 25.44
N LEU A 20 -2.04 20.64 24.18
CA LEU A 20 -2.32 21.90 23.47
C LEU A 20 -3.79 22.05 23.08
N LYS A 21 -4.52 20.95 22.92
CA LYS A 21 -5.96 21.00 22.59
C LYS A 21 -6.79 21.67 23.68
N GLU A 22 -6.41 21.53 24.94
CA GLU A 22 -7.12 22.19 26.06
C GLU A 22 -6.83 23.68 26.13
N THR A 23 -5.60 24.10 25.80
CA THR A 23 -5.18 25.50 25.92
C THR A 23 -5.35 26.28 24.62
N ARG A 24 -4.92 25.71 23.49
CA ARG A 24 -5.01 26.35 22.18
C ARG A 24 -5.24 25.27 21.08
N PRO A 25 -6.48 25.03 20.69
CA PRO A 25 -6.80 24.00 19.71
C PRO A 25 -6.20 24.24 18.32
N GLU A 26 -5.88 25.49 17.97
CA GLU A 26 -5.24 25.84 16.69
C GLU A 26 -3.84 25.25 16.58
N PHE A 27 -3.05 25.36 17.66
CA PHE A 27 -1.69 24.80 17.70
C PHE A 27 -1.69 23.29 17.83
N ALA A 28 -2.71 22.69 18.43
CA ALA A 28 -2.83 21.24 18.54
C ALA A 28 -2.91 20.57 17.16
N ALA A 29 -3.70 21.11 16.25
CA ALA A 29 -3.81 20.63 14.88
C ALA A 29 -2.47 20.73 14.14
N LEU A 30 -1.76 21.85 14.30
CA LEU A 30 -0.44 22.07 13.68
C LEU A 30 0.59 21.06 14.18
N VAL A 31 0.66 20.84 15.49
CA VAL A 31 1.62 19.89 16.10
C VAL A 31 1.34 18.48 15.61
N THR A 32 0.07 18.07 15.55
CA THR A 32 -0.32 16.75 15.08
C THR A 32 0.06 16.56 13.60
N MET A 33 -0.21 17.57 12.76
CA MET A 33 0.18 17.52 11.34
C MET A 33 1.70 17.44 11.17
N MET A 34 2.46 18.26 11.90
CA MET A 34 3.91 18.25 11.83
C MET A 34 4.49 16.91 12.28
N THR A 35 3.95 16.33 13.34
CA THR A 35 4.34 14.98 13.79
C THR A 35 4.07 13.95 12.71
N GLY A 36 2.90 14.01 12.07
CA GLY A 36 2.55 13.15 10.94
C GLY A 36 3.51 13.28 9.77
N PHE A 37 3.88 14.51 9.41
CA PHE A 37 4.86 14.76 8.33
C PHE A 37 6.25 14.25 8.68
N LEU A 38 6.69 14.36 9.93
CA LEU A 38 7.98 13.81 10.36
C LEU A 38 8.00 12.29 10.24
N ILE A 39 6.93 11.63 10.71
CA ILE A 39 6.80 10.17 10.59
C ILE A 39 6.75 9.76 9.12
N LEU A 40 6.03 10.51 8.29
CA LEU A 40 5.96 10.27 6.84
C LEU A 40 7.35 10.37 6.19
N GLY A 41 8.14 11.37 6.55
CA GLY A 41 9.50 11.52 6.05
C GLY A 41 10.41 10.35 6.41
N LEU A 42 10.30 9.85 7.63
CA LEU A 42 11.03 8.65 8.07
C LEU A 42 10.57 7.40 7.31
N ALA A 43 9.26 7.29 7.07
CA ALA A 43 8.69 6.19 6.29
C ALA A 43 9.16 6.23 4.83
N ALA A 44 9.30 7.42 4.24
CA ALA A 44 9.78 7.58 2.87
C ALA A 44 11.20 7.01 2.70
N GLY A 45 12.06 7.16 3.70
CA GLY A 45 13.39 6.53 3.69
C GLY A 45 13.34 5.01 3.63
N LYS A 46 12.37 4.41 4.31
CA LYS A 46 12.14 2.96 4.27
C LYS A 46 11.62 2.48 2.90
N VAL A 47 10.83 3.31 2.23
CA VAL A 47 10.34 3.01 0.87
C VAL A 47 11.52 2.90 -0.11
N SER A 48 12.52 3.78 -0.01
CA SER A 48 13.73 3.68 -0.84
C SER A 48 14.46 2.35 -0.65
N TYR A 49 14.58 1.91 0.59
CA TYR A 49 15.17 0.60 0.90
C TYR A 49 14.37 -0.55 0.29
N LEU A 50 13.04 -0.44 0.35
CA LEU A 50 12.15 -1.43 -0.27
C LEU A 50 12.39 -1.51 -1.79
N PHE A 51 12.51 -0.36 -2.46
CA PHE A 51 12.84 -0.29 -3.89
C PHE A 51 14.14 -0.98 -4.24
N GLU A 52 15.17 -0.73 -3.46
CA GLU A 52 16.48 -1.37 -3.66
C GLU A 52 16.39 -2.88 -3.52
N THR A 53 15.68 -3.36 -2.50
CA THR A 53 15.45 -4.79 -2.27
C THR A 53 14.66 -5.41 -3.42
N MET A 54 13.64 -4.71 -3.91
CA MET A 54 12.84 -5.16 -5.04
C MET A 54 13.66 -5.26 -6.34
N ASN A 55 14.58 -4.31 -6.57
CA ASN A 55 15.48 -4.36 -7.71
C ASN A 55 16.42 -5.57 -7.64
N ARG A 56 16.90 -5.90 -6.45
CA ARG A 56 17.72 -7.12 -6.24
C ARG A 56 16.92 -8.39 -6.51
N LEU A 57 15.65 -8.43 -6.09
CA LEU A 57 14.75 -9.54 -6.40
C LEU A 57 14.50 -9.68 -7.90
N ARG A 58 14.39 -8.56 -8.61
CA ARG A 58 14.26 -8.54 -10.07
C ARG A 58 15.44 -9.19 -10.79
N GLU A 59 16.64 -8.96 -10.30
CA GLU A 59 17.85 -9.57 -10.85
C GLU A 59 17.92 -11.07 -10.61
N SER A 60 17.38 -11.53 -9.48
CA SER A 60 17.42 -12.94 -9.08
C SER A 60 16.28 -13.77 -9.67
N PHE A 61 15.15 -13.17 -9.95
CA PHE A 61 13.96 -13.85 -10.49
C PHE A 61 13.47 -13.17 -11.76
N PRO A 62 13.05 -13.93 -12.78
CA PRO A 62 12.48 -13.36 -14.00
C PRO A 62 11.05 -12.88 -13.76
N ILE A 63 10.88 -11.89 -12.87
CA ILE A 63 9.60 -11.25 -12.59
C ILE A 63 9.49 -10.02 -13.49
N ASP A 64 8.35 -9.85 -14.17
CA ASP A 64 8.10 -8.69 -14.98
C ASP A 64 8.16 -7.42 -14.13
N SER A 65 8.92 -6.44 -14.59
CA SER A 65 9.09 -5.16 -13.89
C SER A 65 7.79 -4.37 -13.75
N SER A 66 6.82 -4.63 -14.64
CA SER A 66 5.53 -3.96 -14.62
C SER A 66 4.73 -4.25 -13.35
N TYR A 67 4.77 -5.48 -12.85
CA TYR A 67 4.05 -5.86 -11.62
C TYR A 67 4.62 -5.19 -10.38
N LEU A 68 5.94 -5.09 -10.30
CA LEU A 68 6.61 -4.41 -9.19
C LEU A 68 6.30 -2.93 -9.18
N THR A 69 6.26 -2.30 -10.36
CA THR A 69 5.88 -0.89 -10.51
C THR A 69 4.44 -0.66 -10.06
N VAL A 70 3.50 -1.53 -10.45
CA VAL A 70 2.09 -1.45 -10.02
C VAL A 70 1.98 -1.59 -8.50
N LEU A 71 2.71 -2.54 -7.91
CA LEU A 71 2.71 -2.76 -6.47
C LEU A 71 3.17 -1.51 -5.70
N VAL A 72 4.25 -0.88 -6.15
CA VAL A 72 4.75 0.36 -5.56
C VAL A 72 3.75 1.50 -5.70
N LYS A 73 3.11 1.64 -6.86
CA LYS A 73 2.05 2.64 -7.08
C LYS A 73 0.88 2.43 -6.13
N ILE A 74 0.44 1.19 -5.94
CA ILE A 74 -0.64 0.85 -5.01
C ILE A 74 -0.27 1.24 -3.58
N ILE A 75 0.93 0.90 -3.14
CA ILE A 75 1.42 1.25 -1.81
C ILE A 75 1.45 2.77 -1.63
N GLY A 76 1.99 3.49 -2.63
CA GLY A 76 2.08 4.95 -2.60
C GLY A 76 0.70 5.62 -2.53
N ILE A 77 -0.22 5.21 -3.38
CA ILE A 77 -1.59 5.76 -3.42
C ILE A 77 -2.31 5.46 -2.10
N THR A 78 -2.22 4.24 -1.59
CA THR A 78 -2.84 3.85 -0.32
C THR A 78 -2.31 4.71 0.82
N TYR A 79 -1.00 4.90 0.87
CA TYR A 79 -0.36 5.66 1.95
C TYR A 79 -0.74 7.15 1.89
N ILE A 80 -0.66 7.77 0.71
CA ILE A 80 -1.04 9.17 0.51
C ILE A 80 -2.53 9.35 0.82
N GLY A 81 -3.36 8.44 0.35
CA GLY A 81 -4.80 8.50 0.58
C GLY A 81 -5.19 8.39 2.05
N GLN A 82 -4.60 7.44 2.76
CA GLN A 82 -4.84 7.28 4.20
C GLN A 82 -4.38 8.52 4.99
N PHE A 83 -3.24 9.07 4.63
CA PHE A 83 -2.70 10.26 5.28
C PHE A 83 -3.60 11.48 5.03
N SER A 84 -4.00 11.70 3.77
CA SER A 84 -4.90 12.80 3.40
C SER A 84 -6.27 12.67 4.06
N SER A 85 -6.82 11.47 4.07
CA SER A 85 -8.09 11.17 4.74
C SER A 85 -8.00 11.44 6.24
N ALA A 86 -6.92 11.02 6.88
CA ALA A 86 -6.70 11.25 8.31
C ALA A 86 -6.63 12.74 8.63
N ILE A 87 -5.91 13.52 7.83
CA ILE A 87 -5.83 14.99 7.99
C ILE A 87 -7.22 15.62 7.91
N CYS A 88 -8.01 15.24 6.92
CA CYS A 88 -9.36 15.77 6.73
C CYS A 88 -10.26 15.41 7.91
N LYS A 89 -10.20 14.18 8.39
CA LYS A 89 -11.00 13.73 9.54
C LYS A 89 -10.60 14.44 10.83
N ASP A 90 -9.29 14.62 11.04
CA ASP A 90 -8.78 15.33 12.22
C ASP A 90 -9.16 16.82 12.20
N ALA A 91 -9.27 17.42 11.03
CA ALA A 91 -9.73 18.79 10.87
C ALA A 91 -11.25 18.94 11.08
N GLY A 92 -11.98 17.84 11.25
CA GLY A 92 -13.42 17.82 11.44
C GLY A 92 -14.23 17.60 10.19
N TYR A 93 -13.60 17.46 9.04
CA TYR A 93 -14.27 17.23 7.75
C TYR A 93 -14.35 15.74 7.45
N GLN A 94 -15.23 15.03 8.15
CA GLN A 94 -15.42 13.59 8.03
C GLN A 94 -15.84 13.17 6.62
N MET A 95 -16.73 13.93 6.00
CA MET A 95 -17.24 13.62 4.67
C MET A 95 -16.14 13.62 3.61
N ILE A 96 -15.29 14.64 3.64
CA ILE A 96 -14.16 14.77 2.69
C ILE A 96 -13.17 13.61 2.88
N GLY A 97 -12.84 13.28 4.13
CA GLY A 97 -11.97 12.16 4.44
C GLY A 97 -12.51 10.83 3.93
N THR A 98 -13.81 10.60 4.12
CA THR A 98 -14.48 9.38 3.63
C THR A 98 -14.47 9.31 2.10
N GLN A 99 -14.66 10.43 1.42
CA GLN A 99 -14.60 10.48 -0.05
C GLN A 99 -13.19 10.21 -0.57
N ILE A 100 -12.17 10.72 0.09
CA ILE A 100 -10.77 10.43 -0.25
C ILE A 100 -10.48 8.94 -0.09
N ASP A 101 -10.92 8.33 1.01
CA ASP A 101 -10.78 6.89 1.24
C ASP A 101 -11.43 6.07 0.12
N LEU A 102 -12.65 6.43 -0.25
CA LEU A 102 -13.38 5.75 -1.32
C LEU A 102 -12.64 5.87 -2.66
N PHE A 103 -12.19 7.07 -2.99
CA PHE A 103 -11.42 7.31 -4.21
C PHE A 103 -10.13 6.49 -4.26
N CYS A 104 -9.42 6.39 -3.12
CA CYS A 104 -8.20 5.58 -3.02
C CYS A 104 -8.49 4.10 -3.23
N LYS A 105 -9.55 3.59 -2.62
CA LYS A 105 -9.97 2.19 -2.80
C LYS A 105 -10.30 1.88 -4.26
N LEU A 106 -11.02 2.77 -4.93
CA LEU A 106 -11.33 2.63 -6.35
C LEU A 106 -10.06 2.69 -7.21
N SER A 107 -9.15 3.61 -6.90
CA SER A 107 -7.86 3.73 -7.61
C SER A 107 -7.01 2.46 -7.47
N VAL A 108 -6.98 1.89 -6.27
CA VAL A 108 -6.26 0.62 -6.01
C VAL A 108 -6.90 -0.52 -6.81
N MET A 109 -8.22 -0.59 -6.86
CA MET A 109 -8.92 -1.59 -7.68
C MET A 109 -8.57 -1.47 -9.16
N VAL A 110 -8.60 -0.25 -9.70
CA VAL A 110 -8.24 0.00 -11.11
C VAL A 110 -6.78 -0.39 -11.39
N LEU A 111 -5.87 -0.02 -10.50
CA LEU A 111 -4.44 -0.36 -10.65
C LEU A 111 -4.17 -1.86 -10.49
N SER A 112 -4.97 -2.56 -9.70
CA SER A 112 -4.80 -3.99 -9.50
C SER A 112 -5.40 -4.84 -10.63
N MET A 113 -6.19 -4.25 -11.52
CA MET A 113 -6.80 -4.97 -12.65
C MET A 113 -5.77 -5.68 -13.55
N PRO A 114 -4.67 -5.05 -13.99
CA PRO A 114 -3.66 -5.76 -14.80
C PRO A 114 -3.06 -6.96 -14.08
N VAL A 115 -2.86 -6.86 -12.76
CA VAL A 115 -2.32 -7.95 -11.94
C VAL A 115 -3.34 -9.09 -11.84
N LEU A 116 -4.62 -8.77 -11.63
CA LEU A 116 -5.69 -9.76 -11.60
C LEU A 116 -5.84 -10.49 -12.94
N LEU A 117 -5.78 -9.75 -14.05
CA LEU A 117 -5.82 -10.34 -15.39
C LEU A 117 -4.63 -11.27 -15.63
N ALA A 118 -3.43 -10.87 -15.20
CA ALA A 118 -2.23 -11.69 -15.31
C ALA A 118 -2.35 -12.98 -14.48
N ILE A 119 -2.91 -12.90 -13.28
CA ILE A 119 -3.16 -14.07 -12.43
C ILE A 119 -4.18 -15.00 -13.09
N LEU A 120 -5.26 -14.45 -13.65
CA LEU A 120 -6.25 -15.24 -14.37
C LEU A 120 -5.67 -15.93 -15.60
N ASP A 121 -4.84 -15.24 -16.37
CA ASP A 121 -4.13 -15.83 -17.52
C ASP A 121 -3.22 -16.96 -17.08
N THR A 122 -2.47 -16.78 -16.01
CA THR A 122 -1.59 -17.81 -15.44
C THR A 122 -2.38 -19.02 -14.99
N ILE A 123 -3.51 -18.82 -14.32
CA ILE A 123 -4.40 -19.90 -13.89
C ILE A 123 -4.98 -20.63 -15.11
N SER A 124 -5.40 -19.90 -16.14
CA SER A 124 -5.91 -20.48 -17.38
C SER A 124 -4.87 -21.34 -18.08
N GLU A 125 -3.65 -20.85 -18.22
CA GLU A 125 -2.53 -21.60 -18.78
C GLU A 125 -2.24 -22.86 -17.96
N PHE A 126 -2.25 -22.75 -16.65
CA PHE A 126 -2.04 -23.87 -15.74
C PHE A 126 -3.15 -24.90 -15.87
N MET A 127 -4.40 -24.48 -15.98
CA MET A 127 -5.53 -25.37 -16.20
C MET A 127 -5.46 -26.09 -17.56
N ILE A 128 -5.06 -25.35 -18.60
CA ILE A 128 -4.86 -25.94 -19.94
C ILE A 128 -3.72 -26.97 -19.90
N CYS A 129 -2.62 -26.67 -19.23
CA CYS A 129 -1.53 -27.62 -19.05
C CYS A 129 -1.96 -28.86 -18.28
N LEU A 130 -2.77 -28.71 -17.22
CA LEU A 130 -3.31 -29.82 -16.46
C LEU A 130 -4.27 -30.67 -17.30
N LEU A 131 -5.12 -30.05 -18.10
CA LEU A 131 -6.01 -30.75 -19.02
C LEU A 131 -5.25 -31.47 -20.13
N TYR A 132 -4.15 -30.89 -20.60
CA TYR A 132 -3.28 -31.52 -21.62
C TYR A 132 -2.41 -32.62 -21.05
N THR A 133 -1.90 -32.45 -19.82
CA THR A 133 -1.05 -33.47 -19.17
C THR A 133 -1.86 -34.54 -18.45
N SER A 134 -3.12 -34.25 -18.10
CA SER A 134 -4.03 -35.27 -17.59
C SER A 134 -4.45 -36.16 -18.77
N PRO A 135 -3.96 -37.41 -18.86
CA PRO A 135 -4.37 -38.26 -19.98
C PRO A 135 -5.84 -38.54 -19.89
N SER A 136 -6.59 -38.03 -20.86
CA SER A 136 -7.97 -38.43 -21.00
C SER A 136 -7.99 -39.98 -21.24
N PRO A 137 -9.01 -40.68 -20.79
CA PRO A 137 -9.10 -42.13 -21.02
C PRO A 137 -8.98 -42.52 -22.47
N ARG A 138 -9.25 -41.58 -23.40
CA ARG A 138 -9.13 -41.80 -24.82
C ARG A 138 -7.65 -41.81 -25.29
N ASP A 139 -6.78 -40.97 -24.71
CA ASP A 139 -5.36 -40.90 -25.04
C ASP A 139 -4.61 -42.13 -24.53
N ARG A 140 -5.05 -42.72 -23.42
CA ARG A 140 -4.49 -43.96 -22.92
C ARG A 140 -4.86 -45.15 -23.79
N GLN A 141 -6.00 -45.14 -24.46
CA GLN A 141 -6.44 -46.20 -25.37
C GLN A 141 -5.75 -46.13 -26.73
N LYS A 142 -5.23 -44.99 -27.14
CA LYS A 142 -4.49 -44.79 -28.40
C LYS A 142 -3.02 -45.14 -28.35
N SER A 143 -2.49 -45.31 -27.18
CA SER A 143 -1.11 -45.75 -27.00
C SER A 143 -1.08 -47.24 -26.69
#